data_6f1ddcd47de588d2120b8dfeaba0fecd
#
_entry.id   6f1ddcd47de588d2120b8dfeaba0fecd
#
_cell.length_a   1.000
_cell.length_b   1.000
_cell.length_c   1.000
_cell.angle_alpha   90.00
_cell.angle_beta   90.00
_cell.angle_gamma   90.00
#
_symmetry.space_group_name_H-M   'P 1'
#
loop_
_entity.id
_entity.type
_entity.pdbx_description
1 polymer ?
#
loop_
_entity_poly.entity_id
_entity_poly.type
_entity_poly.pdbx_seq_one_letter_code
_entity_poly.pdbx_strand_id
1 'polypeptide(L)'
;MRNRLTPLTCALLLALPIVTGCEAAPRARPVKGGPVETGAGSLESVRRQLQGSWQLVSLEVMTPGGGLATVPATGHLKYDEYGNLTIDGRLTTAAAGVDPNVLNMSGRAVIDPDKHMLRFQDVQAKTAAEDRPLDTRIDPTKVRYFEFVGDQLKTTTKDATGATTAVATWKKAS
;
A
#
# COMPACT_ATOMS: atom_id res chain seq x y z
N MET A 1 -77.15 25.55 -39.19
CA MET A 1 -78.11 26.19 -38.27
C MET A 1 -77.51 26.27 -36.88
N ARG A 2 -77.61 27.47 -36.31
CA ARG A 2 -77.48 27.86 -34.90
C ARG A 2 -76.12 27.75 -34.23
N ASN A 3 -75.48 28.87 -34.32
CA ASN A 3 -74.87 29.71 -33.26
C ASN A 3 -75.18 29.31 -31.82
N ARG A 4 -74.17 29.31 -30.96
CA ARG A 4 -74.20 30.05 -29.67
C ARG A 4 -72.79 30.37 -29.22
N LEU A 5 -72.55 31.66 -29.16
CA LEU A 5 -71.55 32.37 -28.38
C LEU A 5 -71.75 32.14 -26.89
N THR A 6 -70.70 32.10 -26.10
CA THR A 6 -70.64 32.60 -24.71
C THR A 6 -69.20 32.54 -24.14
N PRO A 7 -68.93 33.20 -23.06
CA PRO A 7 -68.04 34.37 -23.11
C PRO A 7 -66.71 34.15 -22.35
N LEU A 8 -65.82 35.12 -22.62
CA LEU A 8 -64.57 35.39 -21.91
C LEU A 8 -64.76 35.40 -20.40
N THR A 9 -63.94 34.63 -19.69
CA THR A 9 -63.61 34.89 -18.29
C THR A 9 -62.08 34.99 -18.14
N CYS A 10 -61.62 36.23 -18.02
CA CYS A 10 -60.29 36.59 -17.63
C CYS A 10 -60.03 36.13 -16.19
N ALA A 11 -59.23 35.13 -15.99
CA ALA A 11 -58.66 34.81 -14.69
C ALA A 11 -57.19 35.29 -14.67
N LEU A 12 -57.00 36.40 -14.03
CA LEU A 12 -55.70 37.01 -13.74
C LEU A 12 -55.04 36.18 -12.64
N LEU A 13 -54.12 35.24 -13.02
CA LEU A 13 -53.28 34.49 -12.08
C LEU A 13 -52.02 35.27 -11.80
N LEU A 14 -51.99 35.86 -10.62
CA LEU A 14 -50.75 36.41 -10.00
C LEU A 14 -49.73 35.26 -9.87
N ALA A 15 -48.67 35.29 -10.69
CA ALA A 15 -47.50 34.46 -10.50
C ALA A 15 -46.63 35.05 -9.38
N LEU A 16 -46.66 34.43 -8.20
CA LEU A 16 -45.66 34.67 -7.17
C LEU A 16 -44.36 33.99 -7.61
N PRO A 17 -43.23 34.70 -7.60
CA PRO A 17 -41.94 34.05 -7.79
C PRO A 17 -41.61 33.28 -6.52
N ILE A 18 -41.60 31.95 -6.60
CA ILE A 18 -41.02 31.07 -5.59
C ILE A 18 -39.51 31.23 -5.70
N VAL A 19 -38.93 32.05 -4.83
CA VAL A 19 -37.47 32.09 -4.63
C VAL A 19 -37.12 30.82 -3.90
N THR A 20 -36.80 29.75 -4.65
CA THR A 20 -36.14 28.57 -4.09
C THR A 20 -34.73 28.99 -3.74
N GLY A 21 -34.56 29.41 -2.48
CA GLY A 21 -33.24 29.52 -1.87
C GLY A 21 -32.52 28.17 -1.96
N CYS A 22 -31.49 28.07 -2.79
CA CYS A 22 -30.51 27.00 -2.68
C CYS A 22 -29.82 27.19 -1.32
N GLU A 23 -30.37 26.56 -0.29
CA GLU A 23 -29.59 26.30 0.92
C GLU A 23 -28.43 25.40 0.51
N ALA A 24 -27.26 26.01 0.34
CA ALA A 24 -26.03 25.28 0.19
C ALA A 24 -25.89 24.41 1.44
N ALA A 25 -26.01 23.08 1.26
CA ALA A 25 -25.80 22.13 2.34
C ALA A 25 -24.48 22.50 3.05
N PRO A 26 -24.46 22.58 4.39
CA PRO A 26 -23.24 22.92 5.11
C PRO A 26 -22.19 21.87 4.71
N ARG A 27 -21.14 22.33 4.03
CA ARG A 27 -20.00 21.48 3.71
C ARG A 27 -19.53 20.89 5.01
N ALA A 28 -19.68 19.57 5.15
CA ALA A 28 -19.13 18.86 6.27
C ALA A 28 -17.66 19.29 6.42
N ARG A 29 -17.33 19.94 7.50
CA ARG A 29 -15.93 20.28 7.78
C ARG A 29 -15.16 18.96 7.74
N PRO A 30 -13.99 18.93 7.09
CA PRO A 30 -13.15 17.74 7.15
C PRO A 30 -13.01 17.39 8.62
N VAL A 31 -13.37 16.17 8.98
CA VAL A 31 -13.16 15.64 10.31
C VAL A 31 -11.68 15.87 10.58
N LYS A 32 -11.35 16.68 11.58
CA LYS A 32 -9.96 16.80 12.03
C LYS A 32 -9.48 15.38 12.25
N GLY A 33 -8.53 14.94 11.43
CA GLY A 33 -7.90 13.64 11.64
C GLY A 33 -7.57 13.52 13.13
N GLY A 34 -7.85 12.37 13.72
CA GLY A 34 -7.47 12.10 15.10
C GLY A 34 -6.00 12.47 15.34
N PRO A 35 -5.56 12.55 16.58
CA PRO A 35 -4.19 12.91 16.91
C PRO A 35 -3.25 12.04 16.09
N VAL A 36 -2.35 12.68 15.31
CA VAL A 36 -1.33 11.95 14.55
C VAL A 36 -0.46 11.28 15.59
N GLU A 37 -0.53 9.96 15.66
CA GLU A 37 0.37 9.20 16.54
C GLU A 37 1.79 9.40 16.04
N THR A 38 2.58 10.18 16.77
CA THR A 38 3.98 10.51 16.42
C THR A 38 4.97 9.70 17.25
N GLY A 39 4.48 8.78 18.10
CA GLY A 39 5.29 7.94 18.97
C GLY A 39 6.21 6.97 18.21
N ALA A 40 7.18 6.40 18.92
CA ALA A 40 7.98 5.30 18.42
C ALA A 40 7.05 4.15 18.00
N GLY A 41 7.25 3.60 16.79
CA GLY A 41 6.37 2.57 16.23
C GLY A 41 5.16 3.11 15.46
N SER A 42 4.86 4.41 15.49
CA SER A 42 3.81 4.98 14.65
C SER A 42 4.15 4.82 13.16
N LEU A 43 3.11 4.82 12.31
CA LEU A 43 3.29 4.74 10.85
C LEU A 43 4.28 5.79 10.33
N GLU A 44 4.22 7.01 10.85
CA GLU A 44 5.11 8.09 10.43
C GLU A 44 6.55 7.86 10.89
N SER A 45 6.75 7.32 12.09
CA SER A 45 8.07 6.95 12.59
C SER A 45 8.68 5.83 11.76
N VAL A 46 7.91 4.78 11.47
CA VAL A 46 8.35 3.65 10.63
C VAL A 46 8.68 4.11 9.21
N ARG A 47 7.86 4.99 8.63
CA ARG A 47 8.14 5.59 7.31
C ARG A 47 9.50 6.29 7.27
N ARG A 48 9.76 7.17 8.24
CA ARG A 48 11.03 7.89 8.33
C ARG A 48 12.22 6.95 8.50
N GLN A 49 12.07 5.89 9.27
CA GLN A 49 13.14 4.91 9.46
C GLN A 49 13.42 4.14 8.16
N LEU A 50 12.38 3.72 7.44
CA LEU A 50 12.49 3.01 6.16
C LEU A 50 13.07 3.89 5.06
N GLN A 51 12.73 5.20 5.05
CA GLN A 51 13.08 6.12 3.98
C GLN A 51 14.59 6.18 3.74
N GLY A 52 14.97 6.10 2.45
CA GLY A 52 16.34 6.16 2.00
C GLY A 52 16.75 4.93 1.21
N SER A 53 18.07 4.79 1.08
CA SER A 53 18.70 3.68 0.37
C SER A 53 19.41 2.77 1.36
N TRP A 54 19.34 1.47 1.08
CA TRP A 54 19.89 0.42 1.92
C TRP A 54 20.68 -0.54 1.04
N GLN A 55 21.79 -1.02 1.55
CA GLN A 55 22.65 -2.01 0.89
C GLN A 55 22.50 -3.35 1.57
N LEU A 56 22.41 -4.42 0.79
CA LEU A 56 22.33 -5.78 1.30
C LEU A 56 23.63 -6.15 2.02
N VAL A 57 23.51 -6.65 3.24
CA VAL A 57 24.60 -7.17 4.06
C VAL A 57 24.65 -8.69 3.99
N SER A 58 23.51 -9.34 4.13
CA SER A 58 23.39 -10.79 4.07
C SER A 58 22.02 -11.21 3.55
N LEU A 59 22.00 -12.35 2.88
CA LEU A 59 20.79 -13.04 2.47
C LEU A 59 20.87 -14.50 2.96
N GLU A 60 19.83 -14.90 3.69
CA GLU A 60 19.63 -16.28 4.09
C GLU A 60 18.37 -16.79 3.39
N VAL A 61 18.42 -18.00 2.87
CA VAL A 61 17.28 -18.64 2.18
C VAL A 61 17.04 -20.02 2.73
N MET A 62 15.79 -20.46 2.68
CA MET A 62 15.42 -21.80 3.06
C MET A 62 16.03 -22.83 2.10
N THR A 63 16.67 -23.83 2.64
CA THR A 63 17.22 -24.95 1.88
C THR A 63 16.21 -26.08 1.73
N PRO A 64 16.36 -26.96 0.73
CA PRO A 64 15.49 -28.12 0.56
C PRO A 64 15.47 -29.07 1.77
N GLY A 65 16.54 -29.07 2.59
CA GLY A 65 16.62 -29.85 3.82
C GLY A 65 15.94 -29.25 5.05
N GLY A 66 15.31 -28.07 4.87
CA GLY A 66 14.75 -27.28 5.97
C GLY A 66 15.84 -26.56 6.77
N GLY A 67 15.66 -25.30 7.01
CA GLY A 67 16.64 -24.41 7.65
C GLY A 67 17.14 -23.34 6.70
N LEU A 68 17.65 -22.27 7.28
CA LEU A 68 18.17 -21.12 6.54
C LEU A 68 19.66 -21.29 6.30
N ALA A 69 20.12 -21.02 5.09
CA ALA A 69 21.52 -20.97 4.74
C ALA A 69 21.85 -19.62 4.09
N THR A 70 23.00 -19.06 4.46
CA THR A 70 23.50 -17.83 3.83
C THR A 70 23.91 -18.13 2.40
N VAL A 71 23.42 -17.27 1.49
CA VAL A 71 23.79 -17.32 0.08
C VAL A 71 24.48 -16.02 -0.34
N PRO A 72 25.54 -16.12 -1.16
CA PRO A 72 26.22 -14.94 -1.67
C PRO A 72 25.28 -14.13 -2.57
N ALA A 73 25.02 -12.89 -2.19
CA ALA A 73 24.14 -11.98 -2.92
C ALA A 73 24.60 -10.53 -2.76
N THR A 74 24.24 -9.72 -3.74
CA THR A 74 24.35 -8.25 -3.66
C THR A 74 23.01 -7.64 -3.95
N GLY A 75 22.73 -6.46 -3.39
CA GLY A 75 21.45 -5.82 -3.65
C GLY A 75 21.31 -4.47 -2.98
N HIS A 76 20.30 -3.76 -3.43
CA HIS A 76 19.90 -2.47 -2.90
C HIS A 76 18.40 -2.48 -2.62
N LEU A 77 18.01 -1.82 -1.54
CA LEU A 77 16.64 -1.52 -1.23
C LEU A 77 16.51 0.00 -1.17
N LYS A 78 15.50 0.56 -1.82
CA LYS A 78 15.19 1.99 -1.79
C LYS A 78 13.73 2.16 -1.42
N TYR A 79 13.46 2.97 -0.41
CA TYR A 79 12.12 3.43 -0.04
C TYR A 79 12.07 4.94 -0.16
N ASP A 80 11.16 5.45 -0.99
CA ASP A 80 11.04 6.88 -1.27
C ASP A 80 9.96 7.56 -0.40
N GLU A 81 9.89 8.88 -0.49
CA GLU A 81 8.90 9.70 0.21
C GLU A 81 7.44 9.45 -0.21
N TYR A 82 7.23 8.89 -1.40
CA TYR A 82 5.92 8.58 -1.94
C TYR A 82 5.42 7.19 -1.52
N GLY A 83 6.26 6.42 -0.84
CA GLY A 83 5.94 5.06 -0.41
C GLY A 83 6.24 3.99 -1.45
N ASN A 84 7.03 4.31 -2.48
CA ASN A 84 7.50 3.30 -3.41
C ASN A 84 8.71 2.58 -2.81
N LEU A 85 8.68 1.26 -2.86
CA LEU A 85 9.76 0.39 -2.44
C LEU A 85 10.29 -0.36 -3.66
N THR A 86 11.59 -0.31 -3.84
CA THR A 86 12.30 -1.08 -4.85
C THR A 86 13.36 -1.92 -4.14
N ILE A 87 13.34 -3.21 -4.39
CA ILE A 87 14.39 -4.15 -4.02
C ILE A 87 14.98 -4.64 -5.33
N ASP A 88 16.25 -4.43 -5.55
CA ASP A 88 17.00 -4.88 -6.70
C ASP A 88 18.24 -5.62 -6.20
N GLY A 89 18.32 -6.90 -6.52
CA GLY A 89 19.43 -7.72 -6.09
C GLY A 89 19.64 -8.91 -7.00
N ARG A 90 20.80 -9.48 -6.84
CA ARG A 90 21.19 -10.68 -7.58
C ARG A 90 21.98 -11.63 -6.71
N LEU A 91 21.76 -12.90 -6.90
CA LEU A 91 22.63 -13.94 -6.36
C LEU A 91 23.96 -13.90 -7.08
N THR A 92 25.05 -13.91 -6.34
CA THR A 92 26.40 -13.95 -6.91
C THR A 92 26.74 -15.34 -7.48
N THR A 93 26.09 -16.37 -6.92
CA THR A 93 26.24 -17.76 -7.36
C THR A 93 24.85 -18.38 -7.46
N ALA A 94 24.61 -19.15 -8.51
CA ALA A 94 23.36 -19.90 -8.61
C ALA A 94 23.27 -20.88 -7.42
N ALA A 95 22.23 -20.70 -6.62
CA ALA A 95 21.95 -21.59 -5.50
C ALA A 95 20.78 -22.50 -5.89
N ALA A 96 20.98 -23.81 -5.78
CA ALA A 96 19.95 -24.77 -6.15
C ALA A 96 18.69 -24.57 -5.30
N GLY A 97 17.54 -24.45 -5.96
CA GLY A 97 16.24 -24.27 -5.31
C GLY A 97 15.93 -22.86 -4.81
N VAL A 98 16.79 -21.88 -5.06
CA VAL A 98 16.54 -20.49 -4.72
C VAL A 98 15.96 -19.76 -5.94
N ASP A 99 14.82 -19.09 -5.74
CA ASP A 99 14.27 -18.20 -6.76
C ASP A 99 15.24 -17.03 -7.01
N PRO A 100 15.77 -16.87 -8.23
CA PRO A 100 16.66 -15.76 -8.55
C PRO A 100 16.01 -14.39 -8.37
N ASN A 101 14.67 -14.33 -8.37
CA ASN A 101 13.91 -13.10 -8.18
C ASN A 101 13.58 -12.79 -6.73
N VAL A 102 14.05 -13.59 -5.77
CA VAL A 102 13.78 -13.39 -4.33
C VAL A 102 14.12 -11.98 -3.84
N LEU A 103 15.08 -11.34 -4.49
CA LEU A 103 15.52 -9.96 -4.21
C LEU A 103 15.01 -8.93 -5.24
N ASN A 104 14.15 -9.31 -6.18
CA ASN A 104 13.68 -8.38 -7.19
C ASN A 104 12.21 -8.08 -6.98
N MET A 105 11.92 -6.87 -6.54
CA MET A 105 10.57 -6.42 -6.27
C MET A 105 10.48 -4.91 -6.35
N SER A 106 9.45 -4.42 -7.00
CA SER A 106 9.16 -2.99 -7.03
C SER A 106 7.67 -2.76 -6.95
N GLY A 107 7.27 -1.68 -6.31
CA GLY A 107 5.87 -1.30 -6.20
C GLY A 107 5.62 -0.36 -5.04
N ARG A 108 4.37 0.03 -4.88
CA ARG A 108 3.97 0.80 -3.71
C ARG A 108 3.87 -0.12 -2.50
N ALA A 109 4.55 0.24 -1.42
CA ALA A 109 4.50 -0.51 -0.17
C ALA A 109 3.51 0.13 0.80
N VAL A 110 2.54 -0.64 1.25
CA VAL A 110 1.64 -0.29 2.36
C VAL A 110 2.25 -0.84 3.63
N ILE A 111 2.50 0.05 4.59
CA ILE A 111 3.08 -0.30 5.88
C ILE A 111 1.96 -0.62 6.86
N ASP A 112 2.04 -1.77 7.51
CA ASP A 112 1.26 -2.12 8.70
C ASP A 112 2.25 -2.13 9.88
N PRO A 113 2.30 -1.04 10.67
CA PRO A 113 3.28 -0.91 11.75
C PRO A 113 3.03 -1.89 12.89
N ASP A 114 1.78 -2.24 13.17
CA ASP A 114 1.41 -3.13 14.27
C ASP A 114 1.86 -4.58 14.00
N LYS A 115 1.82 -4.97 12.73
CA LYS A 115 2.25 -6.31 12.27
C LYS A 115 3.70 -6.33 11.79
N HIS A 116 4.39 -5.17 11.82
CA HIS A 116 5.73 -5.02 11.23
C HIS A 116 5.78 -5.57 9.80
N MET A 117 4.84 -5.14 8.96
CA MET A 117 4.61 -5.74 7.64
C MET A 117 4.57 -4.68 6.54
N LEU A 118 5.22 -5.00 5.43
CA LEU A 118 5.16 -4.26 4.17
C LEU A 118 4.39 -5.09 3.16
N ARG A 119 3.30 -4.56 2.64
CA ARG A 119 2.54 -5.17 1.54
C ARG A 119 2.80 -4.41 0.27
N PHE A 120 3.24 -5.09 -0.77
CA PHE A 120 3.41 -4.51 -2.08
C PHE A 120 2.08 -4.50 -2.83
N GLN A 121 1.73 -3.33 -3.34
CA GLN A 121 0.64 -3.17 -4.28
C GLN A 121 1.24 -3.00 -5.66
N ASP A 122 0.86 -3.88 -6.57
CA ASP A 122 1.23 -3.76 -7.97
C ASP A 122 0.39 -2.64 -8.61
N VAL A 123 1.03 -1.51 -8.88
CA VAL A 123 0.36 -0.35 -9.48
C VAL A 123 -0.08 -0.63 -10.92
N GLN A 124 0.43 -1.69 -11.54
CA GLN A 124 0.14 -2.04 -12.94
C GLN A 124 -0.98 -3.08 -13.11
N ALA A 125 -1.34 -3.80 -12.08
CA ALA A 125 -2.42 -4.78 -12.14
C ALA A 125 -3.79 -4.12 -11.89
N LYS A 126 -4.22 -3.26 -12.78
CA LYS A 126 -5.65 -2.93 -12.97
C LYS A 126 -6.34 -4.09 -13.65
N THR A 127 -6.44 -5.22 -13.00
CA THR A 127 -7.30 -6.30 -13.45
C THR A 127 -8.62 -6.23 -12.71
N ALA A 128 -9.71 -6.53 -13.42
CA ALA A 128 -11.12 -6.49 -13.02
C ALA A 128 -11.50 -7.31 -11.77
N ALA A 129 -10.56 -7.51 -10.87
CA ALA A 129 -10.70 -8.23 -9.62
C ALA A 129 -10.69 -7.31 -8.39
N GLU A 130 -10.89 -5.99 -8.58
CA GLU A 130 -10.80 -4.97 -7.53
C GLU A 130 -11.96 -4.97 -6.53
N ASP A 131 -13.04 -5.70 -6.80
CA ASP A 131 -14.25 -5.72 -5.95
C ASP A 131 -14.18 -6.70 -4.76
N ARG A 132 -13.06 -7.37 -4.52
CA ARG A 132 -12.92 -8.22 -3.34
C ARG A 132 -12.20 -7.49 -2.21
N PRO A 133 -12.64 -7.68 -0.95
CA PRO A 133 -11.97 -7.08 0.20
C PRO A 133 -10.46 -7.36 0.18
N LEU A 134 -9.67 -6.34 0.43
CA LEU A 134 -8.19 -6.39 0.46
C LEU A 134 -7.63 -7.52 1.35
N ASP A 135 -8.41 -7.97 2.32
CA ASP A 135 -8.02 -8.97 3.31
C ASP A 135 -7.90 -10.41 2.77
N THR A 136 -8.55 -10.73 1.65
CA THR A 136 -8.55 -12.10 1.11
C THR A 136 -7.48 -12.35 0.03
N ARG A 137 -6.61 -11.36 -0.23
CA ARG A 137 -5.67 -11.38 -1.36
C ARG A 137 -4.25 -11.04 -0.98
N ILE A 138 -3.82 -11.41 0.21
CA ILE A 138 -2.42 -11.28 0.55
C ILE A 138 -1.68 -12.40 -0.17
N ASP A 139 -1.11 -12.07 -1.33
CA ASP A 139 -0.12 -12.92 -1.95
C ASP A 139 1.13 -12.91 -1.05
N PRO A 140 1.50 -14.03 -0.42
CA PRO A 140 2.61 -14.07 0.52
C PRO A 140 3.93 -13.67 -0.16
N THR A 141 4.04 -13.83 -1.47
CA THR A 141 5.22 -13.39 -2.23
C THR A 141 5.35 -11.87 -2.25
N LYS A 142 4.25 -11.13 -2.04
CA LYS A 142 4.19 -9.66 -2.01
C LYS A 142 4.23 -9.07 -0.60
N VAL A 143 4.54 -9.88 0.41
CA VAL A 143 4.66 -9.44 1.80
C VAL A 143 6.09 -9.57 2.27
N ARG A 144 6.54 -8.55 3.00
CA ARG A 144 7.81 -8.59 3.75
C ARG A 144 7.52 -8.17 5.18
N TYR A 145 7.93 -8.99 6.12
CA TYR A 145 7.99 -8.58 7.52
C TYR A 145 9.28 -7.83 7.75
N PHE A 146 9.26 -6.79 8.55
CA PHE A 146 10.44 -5.97 8.80
C PHE A 146 10.72 -5.81 10.29
N GLU A 147 11.97 -5.66 10.60
CA GLU A 147 12.46 -5.39 11.95
C GLU A 147 13.68 -4.47 11.86
N PHE A 148 13.73 -3.45 12.71
CA PHE A 148 14.93 -2.62 12.85
C PHE A 148 15.78 -3.14 14.00
N VAL A 149 17.04 -3.47 13.71
CA VAL A 149 18.00 -3.96 14.69
C VAL A 149 19.22 -3.02 14.67
N GLY A 150 19.24 -2.06 15.58
CA GLY A 150 20.22 -0.98 15.55
C GLY A 150 20.14 -0.14 14.28
N ASP A 151 21.22 -0.08 13.50
CA ASP A 151 21.30 0.63 12.22
C ASP A 151 20.93 -0.25 11.01
N GLN A 152 20.47 -1.46 11.25
CA GLN A 152 20.11 -2.44 10.23
C GLN A 152 18.59 -2.61 10.11
N LEU A 153 18.16 -2.90 8.91
CA LEU A 153 16.81 -3.34 8.58
C LEU A 153 16.86 -4.82 8.21
N LYS A 154 16.09 -5.63 8.90
CA LYS A 154 15.90 -7.04 8.58
C LYS A 154 14.56 -7.22 7.90
N THR A 155 14.54 -7.86 6.72
CA THR A 155 13.30 -8.18 6.02
C THR A 155 13.15 -9.68 5.88
N THR A 156 11.97 -10.19 6.24
CA THR A 156 11.67 -11.63 6.24
C THR A 156 10.55 -11.92 5.26
N THR A 157 10.75 -12.90 4.41
CA THR A 157 9.72 -13.48 3.53
C THR A 157 9.21 -14.76 4.14
N LYS A 158 7.90 -14.97 4.08
CA LYS A 158 7.25 -16.20 4.54
C LYS A 158 6.42 -16.79 3.41
N ASP A 159 6.25 -18.11 3.43
CA ASP A 159 5.32 -18.80 2.54
C ASP A 159 3.87 -18.74 3.04
N ALA A 160 2.97 -19.39 2.32
CA ALA A 160 1.55 -19.46 2.67
C ALA A 160 1.27 -20.19 3.99
N THR A 161 2.19 -20.99 4.47
CA THR A 161 2.09 -21.70 5.77
C THR A 161 2.60 -20.85 6.93
N GLY A 162 3.25 -19.73 6.64
CA GLY A 162 3.90 -18.84 7.61
C GLY A 162 5.36 -19.23 7.89
N ALA A 163 5.90 -20.24 7.22
CA ALA A 163 7.30 -20.60 7.37
C ALA A 163 8.21 -19.58 6.68
N THR A 164 9.33 -19.25 7.33
CA THR A 164 10.31 -18.30 6.78
C THR A 164 11.03 -18.93 5.59
N THR A 165 10.96 -18.28 4.44
CA THR A 165 11.62 -18.72 3.21
C THR A 165 12.88 -17.94 2.89
N ALA A 166 12.96 -16.68 3.31
CA ALA A 166 14.16 -15.87 3.15
C ALA A 166 14.25 -14.79 4.25
N VAL A 167 15.48 -14.44 4.59
CA VAL A 167 15.80 -13.31 5.46
C VAL A 167 16.90 -12.49 4.81
N ALA A 168 16.64 -11.21 4.58
CA ALA A 168 17.64 -10.27 4.09
C ALA A 168 17.94 -9.22 5.15
N THR A 169 19.22 -8.96 5.39
CA THR A 169 19.70 -7.92 6.29
C THR A 169 20.29 -6.79 5.47
N TRP A 170 19.87 -5.58 5.76
CA TRP A 170 20.23 -4.37 5.03
C TRP A 170 20.87 -3.37 5.98
N LYS A 171 21.84 -2.63 5.47
CA LYS A 171 22.46 -1.49 6.17
C LYS A 171 22.16 -0.21 5.41
N LYS A 172 21.84 0.86 6.11
CA LYS A 172 21.57 2.15 5.48
C LYS A 172 22.81 2.62 4.71
N ALA A 173 22.61 2.97 3.45
CA ALA A 173 23.68 3.55 2.64
C ALA A 173 23.96 4.98 3.13
N SER A 174 25.22 5.29 3.31
CA SER A 174 25.71 6.63 3.68
C SER A 174 25.60 7.61 2.53
#